data_2a7a65dae5951767ffe941a5bf71b800
#
_entry.id   2a7a65dae5951767ffe941a5bf71b800
#
_cell.length_a   1.000
_cell.length_b   1.000
_cell.length_c   1.000
_cell.angle_alpha   90.00
_cell.angle_beta   90.00
_cell.angle_gamma   90.00
#
_symmetry.space_group_name_H-M   'P 1'
#
loop_
_entity.id
_entity.type
_entity.pdbx_description
1 polymer ?
#
loop_
_entity_poly.entity_id
_entity_poly.type
_entity_poly.pdbx_seq_one_letter_code
_entity_poly.pdbx_strand_id
1 'polypeptide(L)'
;MTARVLVVATIAVVLAGCGSGHQNAQPPPPTTQPKPRPKPKPEPRQKIFNLVVTVIDGDRRVRVRGARVSLLGRSGRTDRHGVTTIRGPRERPLDISVSARGYEPSRTRVDFRRSRWQTIDIYQPGLQWPIYGAVAARTQAPTEIRLHPPFRQVWSRGLGHLIEFPAVVDSGFAYIGNFSATIRAISMGDGPFAWAHLTPGFPRMASSPAVSGDEIVYHTMGGGVYVLNRADGRLEWSWNAGSPIESSPIVLNGIDYFGTASGEMYALDLRTHRLKWRRSLGAKITSSAAIAGGRLFIGDYAGRLWALSPANGATHWVKTVNGRIYGTPAVAGGRVFVPSSAGDSLTAFTTRGRYLWRDTAGYYVYSSPAVAEGVVCWGSYTGWFYGSSAATGRILWRVPTGGPISGAAVIVDGVAYAGSLSHRIIGVDLHTGRRLVTFPHGEFVPVSGNGARLLFNGFSRIYAVEPRRASRRHKLAR
;
A
#
# COMPACT_ATOMS: atom_id res chain seq x y z
N MET A 1 46.12 -12.27 -25.51
CA MET A 1 47.05 -11.13 -25.67
C MET A 1 46.77 -10.18 -24.49
N THR A 2 47.68 -10.23 -23.55
CA THR A 2 47.68 -9.53 -22.27
C THR A 2 48.46 -8.22 -22.37
N ALA A 3 47.90 -7.11 -21.97
CA ALA A 3 48.64 -5.85 -21.79
C ALA A 3 48.54 -5.43 -20.32
N ARG A 4 49.64 -5.60 -19.60
CA ARG A 4 49.86 -5.02 -18.26
C ARG A 4 50.41 -3.60 -18.43
N VAL A 5 49.81 -2.65 -17.74
CA VAL A 5 50.36 -1.28 -17.59
C VAL A 5 51.16 -1.23 -16.27
N LEU A 6 52.41 -0.89 -16.39
CA LEU A 6 53.42 -0.73 -15.31
C LEU A 6 53.41 0.75 -14.87
N VAL A 7 53.20 1.03 -13.58
CA VAL A 7 53.40 2.38 -13.00
C VAL A 7 54.82 2.41 -12.41
N VAL A 8 55.65 3.30 -12.93
CA VAL A 8 56.99 3.60 -12.44
C VAL A 8 56.94 4.75 -11.46
N ALA A 9 57.36 4.51 -10.23
CA ALA A 9 57.56 5.54 -9.23
C ALA A 9 59.01 6.07 -9.29
N THR A 10 59.21 7.37 -9.49
CA THR A 10 60.51 8.02 -9.52
C THR A 10 60.86 8.58 -8.13
N ILE A 11 61.89 8.03 -7.53
CA ILE A 11 62.49 8.57 -6.28
C ILE A 11 63.59 9.53 -6.67
N ALA A 12 63.50 10.79 -6.20
CA ALA A 12 64.57 11.80 -6.32
C ALA A 12 65.41 11.81 -5.02
N VAL A 13 66.68 11.45 -5.16
CA VAL A 13 67.71 11.59 -4.10
C VAL A 13 68.36 12.95 -4.23
N VAL A 14 68.32 13.75 -3.17
CA VAL A 14 69.09 15.01 -3.08
C VAL A 14 70.34 14.78 -2.25
N LEU A 15 71.49 14.94 -2.88
CA LEU A 15 72.82 14.92 -2.26
C LEU A 15 73.13 16.26 -1.61
N ALA A 16 73.57 16.23 -0.37
CA ALA A 16 74.08 17.41 0.38
C ALA A 16 75.49 17.78 -0.05
N GLY A 17 75.66 19.01 -0.43
CA GLY A 17 77.01 19.58 -0.67
C GLY A 17 77.34 20.63 0.44
N CYS A 18 78.43 20.39 1.16
CA CYS A 18 79.01 21.33 2.10
C CYS A 18 79.76 22.49 1.37
N GLY A 19 79.38 23.75 1.67
CA GLY A 19 80.07 24.94 1.24
C GLY A 19 80.12 25.98 2.38
N SER A 20 81.30 26.17 2.94
CA SER A 20 81.60 27.17 3.97
C SER A 20 81.62 28.58 3.37
N GLY A 21 80.83 29.52 3.85
CA GLY A 21 80.90 30.94 3.49
C GLY A 21 80.41 31.82 4.64
N HIS A 22 81.34 32.57 5.22
CA HIS A 22 81.02 33.60 6.21
C HIS A 22 80.15 34.67 5.58
N GLN A 23 79.02 34.98 6.18
CA GLN A 23 78.24 36.18 5.90
C GLN A 23 77.67 36.79 7.19
N ASN A 24 77.81 38.11 7.24
CA ASN A 24 77.43 39.01 8.31
C ASN A 24 75.95 38.83 8.77
N ALA A 25 75.79 38.82 10.09
CA ALA A 25 74.48 38.81 10.72
C ALA A 25 73.82 40.20 10.57
N GLN A 26 72.69 40.18 9.83
CA GLN A 26 71.71 41.29 9.92
C GLN A 26 70.78 41.05 11.12
N PRO A 27 70.36 42.10 11.83
CA PRO A 27 69.46 41.99 12.95
C PRO A 27 68.04 41.52 12.46
N PRO A 28 67.31 40.68 13.23
CA PRO A 28 66.03 40.20 12.85
C PRO A 28 65.02 41.37 12.72
N PRO A 29 64.06 41.27 11.76
CA PRO A 29 62.99 42.25 11.61
C PRO A 29 62.05 42.21 12.84
N PRO A 30 61.45 43.36 13.17
CA PRO A 30 60.57 43.45 14.33
C PRO A 30 59.38 42.50 14.23
N THR A 31 59.18 41.68 15.25
CA THR A 31 58.09 40.77 15.40
C THR A 31 56.76 41.52 15.42
N THR A 32 56.06 41.58 14.30
CA THR A 32 54.68 42.08 14.25
C THR A 32 53.77 41.12 15.07
N GLN A 33 53.28 41.58 16.19
CA GLN A 33 52.28 40.91 16.97
C GLN A 33 51.06 40.63 16.08
N PRO A 34 50.51 39.38 16.05
CA PRO A 34 49.32 39.08 15.26
C PRO A 34 48.15 39.92 15.78
N LYS A 35 47.50 40.67 14.89
CA LYS A 35 46.27 41.39 15.19
C LYS A 35 45.25 40.41 15.85
N PRO A 36 44.63 40.79 16.97
CA PRO A 36 43.63 39.95 17.63
C PRO A 36 42.52 39.63 16.62
N ARG A 37 42.21 38.33 16.47
CA ARG A 37 41.07 37.88 15.65
C ARG A 37 39.81 38.60 16.10
N PRO A 38 39.02 39.18 15.19
CA PRO A 38 37.75 39.80 15.56
C PRO A 38 36.88 38.76 16.28
N LYS A 39 36.36 39.11 17.45
CA LYS A 39 35.42 38.30 18.19
C LYS A 39 34.25 37.93 17.24
N PRO A 40 33.85 36.68 17.15
CA PRO A 40 32.71 36.28 16.31
C PRO A 40 31.52 37.14 16.70
N LYS A 41 30.87 37.75 15.71
CA LYS A 41 29.60 38.46 15.92
C LYS A 41 28.64 37.52 16.62
N PRO A 42 27.96 37.95 17.70
CA PRO A 42 26.97 37.14 18.37
C PRO A 42 25.91 36.74 17.33
N GLU A 43 25.68 35.44 17.21
CA GLU A 43 24.59 34.93 16.33
C GLU A 43 23.29 35.61 16.76
N PRO A 44 22.47 36.06 15.79
CA PRO A 44 21.19 36.69 16.12
C PRO A 44 20.35 35.73 16.94
N ARG A 45 19.96 36.14 18.14
CA ARG A 45 19.10 35.33 19.03
C ARG A 45 17.82 34.97 18.28
N GLN A 46 17.66 33.70 18.00
CA GLN A 46 16.51 33.18 17.28
C GLN A 46 15.23 33.51 18.07
N LYS A 47 14.29 34.24 17.45
CA LYS A 47 13.01 34.57 18.08
C LYS A 47 12.17 33.28 18.28
N ILE A 48 11.73 33.06 19.53
CA ILE A 48 10.93 31.91 19.92
C ILE A 48 9.47 32.32 20.06
N PHE A 49 8.60 31.58 19.41
CA PHE A 49 7.15 31.81 19.39
C PHE A 49 6.38 30.65 20.01
N ASN A 50 5.16 30.90 20.45
CA ASN A 50 4.20 29.87 20.80
C ASN A 50 3.56 29.35 19.50
N LEU A 51 3.89 28.11 19.15
CA LEU A 51 3.35 27.40 17.98
C LEU A 51 2.20 26.51 18.44
N VAL A 52 1.04 26.67 17.84
CA VAL A 52 -0.18 25.94 18.20
C VAL A 52 -0.41 24.82 17.21
N VAL A 53 -0.52 23.59 17.70
CA VAL A 53 -0.75 22.38 16.89
C VAL A 53 -2.07 21.76 17.30
N THR A 54 -2.95 21.60 16.33
CA THR A 54 -4.17 20.82 16.45
C THR A 54 -3.97 19.47 15.83
N VAL A 55 -4.30 18.39 16.54
CA VAL A 55 -4.22 17.01 16.03
C VAL A 55 -5.64 16.49 15.82
N ILE A 56 -5.90 15.97 14.62
CA ILE A 56 -7.18 15.38 14.26
C ILE A 56 -7.01 13.98 13.67
N ASP A 57 -8.01 13.13 13.85
CA ASP A 57 -8.18 11.88 13.09
C ASP A 57 -8.54 12.26 11.64
N GLY A 58 -7.67 11.90 10.70
CA GLY A 58 -7.79 12.32 9.30
C GLY A 58 -9.02 11.73 8.61
N ASP A 59 -9.46 10.52 9.01
CA ASP A 59 -10.63 9.87 8.44
C ASP A 59 -11.93 10.38 9.05
N ARG A 60 -12.00 10.39 10.38
CA ARG A 60 -13.25 10.74 11.12
C ARG A 60 -13.43 12.23 11.33
N ARG A 61 -12.40 13.04 11.06
CA ARG A 61 -12.38 14.50 11.26
C ARG A 61 -12.68 14.92 12.70
N VAL A 62 -12.31 14.08 13.67
CA VAL A 62 -12.47 14.36 15.09
C VAL A 62 -11.13 14.72 15.73
N ARG A 63 -11.19 15.53 16.80
CA ARG A 63 -10.00 16.00 17.52
C ARG A 63 -9.44 14.88 18.38
N VAL A 64 -8.11 14.71 18.38
CA VAL A 64 -7.41 13.65 19.12
C VAL A 64 -6.84 14.21 20.41
N ARG A 65 -7.43 13.79 21.55
CA ARG A 65 -6.95 14.12 22.88
C ARG A 65 -5.74 13.26 23.27
N GLY A 66 -4.78 13.84 24.00
CA GLY A 66 -3.65 13.12 24.57
C GLY A 66 -2.56 12.75 23.57
N ALA A 67 -2.66 13.17 22.31
CA ALA A 67 -1.62 12.98 21.32
C ALA A 67 -0.33 13.71 21.75
N ARG A 68 0.80 13.01 21.70
CA ARG A 68 2.12 13.60 21.94
C ARG A 68 2.62 14.25 20.67
N VAL A 69 2.85 15.54 20.73
CA VAL A 69 3.44 16.33 19.66
C VAL A 69 4.86 16.69 20.06
N SER A 70 5.85 16.40 19.23
CA SER A 70 7.27 16.67 19.48
C SER A 70 7.87 17.54 18.39
N LEU A 71 8.65 18.55 18.79
CA LEU A 71 9.28 19.53 17.92
C LEU A 71 10.61 20.00 18.55
N LEU A 72 11.72 19.87 17.83
CA LEU A 72 13.05 20.31 18.26
C LEU A 72 13.42 19.88 19.70
N GLY A 73 13.18 18.61 20.03
CA GLY A 73 13.44 18.06 21.38
C GLY A 73 12.43 18.44 22.46
N ARG A 74 11.49 19.32 22.18
CA ARG A 74 10.39 19.67 23.07
C ARG A 74 9.15 18.88 22.73
N SER A 75 8.30 18.56 23.73
CA SER A 75 7.06 17.87 23.51
C SER A 75 5.93 18.41 24.34
N GLY A 76 4.69 18.29 23.83
CA GLY A 76 3.45 18.59 24.54
C GLY A 76 2.43 17.51 24.26
N ARG A 77 1.38 17.46 25.07
CA ARG A 77 0.20 16.59 24.82
C ARG A 77 -1.00 17.45 24.46
N THR A 78 -1.80 17.00 23.51
CA THR A 78 -3.04 17.68 23.16
C THR A 78 -4.08 17.56 24.30
N ASP A 79 -4.79 18.65 24.51
CA ASP A 79 -5.89 18.78 25.47
C ASP A 79 -7.19 18.08 24.98
N ARG A 80 -8.30 18.32 25.67
CA ARG A 80 -9.65 17.83 25.28
C ARG A 80 -10.11 18.33 23.92
N HIS A 81 -9.56 19.44 23.44
CA HIS A 81 -9.84 20.02 22.13
C HIS A 81 -8.86 19.60 21.04
N GLY A 82 -7.98 18.63 21.33
CA GLY A 82 -6.96 18.16 20.42
C GLY A 82 -5.85 19.17 20.14
N VAL A 83 -5.64 20.15 21.03
CA VAL A 83 -4.72 21.28 20.83
C VAL A 83 -3.56 21.20 21.81
N THR A 84 -2.37 21.54 21.37
CA THR A 84 -1.19 21.78 22.21
C THR A 84 -0.40 22.96 21.72
N THR A 85 0.35 23.62 22.61
CA THR A 85 1.23 24.74 22.30
C THR A 85 2.67 24.34 22.61
N ILE A 86 3.56 24.52 21.62
CA ILE A 86 5.00 24.22 21.75
C ILE A 86 5.79 25.47 21.38
N ARG A 87 6.85 25.75 22.14
CA ARG A 87 7.76 26.87 21.85
C ARG A 87 8.73 26.49 20.74
N GLY A 88 8.83 27.31 19.68
CA GLY A 88 9.75 27.10 18.57
C GLY A 88 9.93 28.30 17.67
N PRO A 89 10.93 28.29 16.77
CA PRO A 89 11.14 29.35 15.78
C PRO A 89 10.07 29.30 14.69
N ARG A 90 9.89 30.40 13.96
CA ARG A 90 8.97 30.51 12.82
C ARG A 90 9.65 30.75 11.48
N GLU A 91 10.93 31.01 11.49
CA GLU A 91 11.68 31.49 10.31
C GLU A 91 11.90 30.42 9.25
N ARG A 92 11.70 29.15 9.59
CA ARG A 92 11.90 28.00 8.69
C ARG A 92 10.84 26.91 8.92
N PRO A 93 10.63 26.05 7.93
CA PRO A 93 9.84 24.81 8.11
C PRO A 93 10.48 23.93 9.19
N LEU A 94 9.65 23.26 9.98
CA LEU A 94 10.07 22.42 11.11
C LEU A 94 9.49 21.01 10.97
N ASP A 95 10.27 20.01 11.35
CA ASP A 95 9.80 18.63 11.42
C ASP A 95 9.06 18.42 12.76
N ILE A 96 7.81 18.01 12.67
CA ILE A 96 6.95 17.67 13.79
C ILE A 96 6.69 16.17 13.78
N SER A 97 6.82 15.53 14.94
CA SER A 97 6.38 14.16 15.15
C SER A 97 5.14 14.15 16.03
N VAL A 98 4.15 13.36 15.63
CA VAL A 98 2.90 13.16 16.40
C VAL A 98 2.71 11.68 16.63
N SER A 99 2.38 11.30 17.86
CA SER A 99 2.01 9.91 18.24
C SER A 99 0.82 9.90 19.18
N ALA A 100 -0.10 8.96 18.96
CA ALA A 100 -1.24 8.72 19.84
C ALA A 100 -1.56 7.22 19.87
N ARG A 101 -2.17 6.76 20.97
CA ARG A 101 -2.57 5.35 21.08
C ARG A 101 -3.61 4.99 20.01
N GLY A 102 -3.36 3.91 19.26
CA GLY A 102 -4.24 3.43 18.19
C GLY A 102 -4.05 4.15 16.83
N TYR A 103 -3.09 5.07 16.74
CA TYR A 103 -2.73 5.77 15.51
C TYR A 103 -1.31 5.43 15.10
N GLU A 104 -1.05 5.47 13.81
CA GLU A 104 0.32 5.43 13.29
C GLU A 104 1.08 6.70 13.70
N PRO A 105 2.36 6.57 14.11
CA PRO A 105 3.21 7.73 14.33
C PRO A 105 3.35 8.51 13.02
N SER A 106 3.09 9.81 13.08
CA SER A 106 3.23 10.73 11.95
C SER A 106 4.45 11.62 12.12
N ARG A 107 5.23 11.79 11.05
CA ARG A 107 6.26 12.81 10.96
C ARG A 107 5.98 13.66 9.73
N THR A 108 5.83 14.96 9.93
CA THR A 108 5.51 15.90 8.86
C THR A 108 6.32 17.17 8.97
N ARG A 109 6.66 17.76 7.85
CA ARG A 109 7.33 19.04 7.77
C ARG A 109 6.31 20.15 7.65
N VAL A 110 6.31 21.07 8.62
CA VAL A 110 5.29 22.11 8.75
C VAL A 110 5.92 23.49 8.65
N ASP A 111 5.30 24.38 7.90
CA ASP A 111 5.76 25.75 7.71
C ASP A 111 4.95 26.72 8.59
N PHE A 112 5.55 27.17 9.69
CA PHE A 112 4.96 28.15 10.60
C PHE A 112 5.14 29.61 10.18
N ARG A 113 5.86 29.89 9.10
CA ARG A 113 6.08 31.28 8.61
C ARG A 113 4.78 31.98 8.28
N ARG A 114 3.83 31.24 7.68
CA ARG A 114 2.52 31.78 7.27
C ARG A 114 1.51 31.83 8.41
N SER A 115 1.56 30.86 9.31
CA SER A 115 0.65 30.78 10.45
C SER A 115 1.32 30.06 11.62
N ARG A 116 1.12 30.56 12.84
CA ARG A 116 1.51 29.84 14.06
C ARG A 116 0.55 28.69 14.45
N TRP A 117 -0.55 28.54 13.72
CA TRP A 117 -1.57 27.53 13.90
C TRP A 117 -1.44 26.49 12.79
N GLN A 118 -1.31 25.23 13.18
CA GLN A 118 -1.22 24.14 12.21
C GLN A 118 -2.12 22.99 12.64
N THR A 119 -2.74 22.32 11.67
CA THR A 119 -3.49 21.10 11.89
C THR A 119 -2.71 19.93 11.31
N ILE A 120 -2.58 18.86 12.08
CA ILE A 120 -1.90 17.64 11.65
C ILE A 120 -2.91 16.49 11.71
N ASP A 121 -3.08 15.83 10.59
CA ASP A 121 -3.89 14.64 10.49
C ASP A 121 -3.05 13.42 10.88
N ILE A 122 -3.62 12.52 11.69
CA ILE A 122 -3.08 11.20 12.01
C ILE A 122 -4.13 10.14 11.71
N TYR A 123 -3.69 8.92 11.41
CA TYR A 123 -4.55 7.87 10.87
C TYR A 123 -4.47 6.60 11.70
N GLN A 124 -5.59 5.88 11.78
CA GLN A 124 -5.65 4.57 12.43
C GLN A 124 -5.35 3.49 11.38
N PRO A 125 -4.39 2.56 11.62
CA PRO A 125 -4.03 1.52 10.64
C PRO A 125 -5.21 0.65 10.21
N GLY A 126 -6.07 0.28 11.14
CA GLY A 126 -7.24 -0.56 10.88
C GLY A 126 -8.33 0.11 10.02
N LEU A 127 -8.22 1.43 9.80
CA LEU A 127 -9.10 2.20 8.90
C LEU A 127 -8.47 2.44 7.52
N GLN A 128 -7.31 1.85 7.22
CA GLN A 128 -6.62 2.00 5.95
C GLN A 128 -6.74 0.73 5.10
N TRP A 129 -6.39 0.86 3.82
CA TRP A 129 -6.37 -0.23 2.84
C TRP A 129 -5.03 -0.24 2.09
N PRO A 130 -3.90 -0.51 2.78
CA PRO A 130 -2.55 -0.23 2.26
C PRO A 130 -2.09 -1.20 1.16
N ILE A 131 -2.75 -2.34 1.01
CA ILE A 131 -2.41 -3.38 0.02
C ILE A 131 -3.66 -3.95 -0.63
N TYR A 132 -3.52 -4.61 -1.78
CA TYR A 132 -4.59 -5.41 -2.38
C TYR A 132 -5.17 -6.40 -1.34
N GLY A 133 -6.49 -6.40 -1.19
CA GLY A 133 -7.17 -7.28 -0.21
C GLY A 133 -7.16 -6.76 1.22
N ALA A 134 -6.79 -5.51 1.44
CA ALA A 134 -6.74 -4.77 2.71
C ALA A 134 -5.69 -5.30 3.71
N VAL A 135 -5.53 -6.60 3.84
CA VAL A 135 -4.64 -7.26 4.82
C VAL A 135 -3.78 -8.34 4.16
N ALA A 136 -2.67 -8.72 4.80
CA ALA A 136 -1.75 -9.73 4.27
C ALA A 136 -2.41 -11.10 4.03
N ALA A 137 -3.45 -11.46 4.78
CA ALA A 137 -4.25 -12.66 4.60
C ALA A 137 -5.18 -12.61 3.37
N ARG A 138 -5.25 -11.47 2.67
CA ARG A 138 -6.07 -11.24 1.46
C ARG A 138 -7.56 -11.55 1.66
N THR A 139 -8.08 -11.28 2.85
CA THR A 139 -9.50 -11.53 3.15
C THR A 139 -10.46 -10.66 2.36
N GLN A 140 -10.00 -9.60 1.70
CA GLN A 140 -10.83 -8.61 1.00
C GLN A 140 -11.90 -7.99 1.93
N ALA A 141 -11.63 -7.96 3.23
CA ALA A 141 -12.57 -7.57 4.26
C ALA A 141 -11.86 -6.81 5.41
N PRO A 142 -11.74 -5.48 5.33
CA PRO A 142 -11.23 -4.66 6.44
C PRO A 142 -12.24 -4.67 7.60
N THR A 143 -11.79 -5.09 8.77
CA THR A 143 -12.71 -5.32 9.91
C THR A 143 -13.09 -4.05 10.67
N GLU A 144 -12.37 -2.94 10.48
CA GLU A 144 -12.59 -1.70 11.23
C GLU A 144 -13.31 -0.60 10.45
N ILE A 145 -13.38 -0.71 9.12
CA ILE A 145 -14.10 0.25 8.27
C ILE A 145 -15.62 0.03 8.45
N ARG A 146 -16.34 1.09 8.85
CA ARG A 146 -17.79 1.10 9.10
C ARG A 146 -18.47 2.07 8.17
N LEU A 147 -18.72 1.64 6.93
CA LEU A 147 -19.34 2.45 5.88
C LEU A 147 -20.44 1.65 5.21
N HIS A 148 -21.68 1.88 5.67
CA HIS A 148 -22.86 1.16 5.23
C HIS A 148 -23.71 2.00 4.27
N PRO A 149 -24.31 1.41 3.19
CA PRO A 149 -25.24 2.13 2.32
C PRO A 149 -26.51 2.58 3.06
N PRO A 150 -27.26 3.57 2.50
CA PRO A 150 -27.10 4.14 1.16
C PRO A 150 -25.96 5.14 1.06
N PHE A 151 -25.32 5.18 -0.10
CA PHE A 151 -24.20 6.09 -0.37
C PHE A 151 -24.62 7.31 -1.18
N ARG A 152 -23.80 8.38 -1.09
CA ARG A 152 -23.73 9.47 -2.06
C ARG A 152 -22.35 9.57 -2.65
N GLN A 153 -22.25 9.90 -3.91
CA GLN A 153 -20.98 10.22 -4.55
C GLN A 153 -20.48 11.57 -4.06
N VAL A 154 -19.19 11.64 -3.73
CA VAL A 154 -18.52 12.87 -3.29
C VAL A 154 -17.74 13.48 -4.45
N TRP A 155 -16.93 12.66 -5.13
CA TRP A 155 -16.16 13.04 -6.30
C TRP A 155 -15.95 11.83 -7.22
N SER A 156 -15.48 12.07 -8.43
CA SER A 156 -14.98 11.04 -9.34
C SER A 156 -13.79 11.54 -10.14
N ARG A 157 -12.89 10.62 -10.55
CA ARG A 157 -11.71 10.94 -11.36
C ARG A 157 -11.52 9.92 -12.47
N GLY A 158 -11.33 10.43 -13.70
CA GLY A 158 -10.90 9.63 -14.83
C GLY A 158 -9.40 9.35 -14.74
N LEU A 159 -8.99 8.13 -15.10
CA LEU A 159 -7.60 7.69 -15.07
C LEU A 159 -7.03 7.47 -16.50
N GLY A 160 -7.84 7.67 -17.51
CA GLY A 160 -7.45 7.62 -18.93
C GLY A 160 -7.42 6.23 -19.55
N HIS A 161 -7.13 5.19 -18.77
CA HIS A 161 -7.03 3.80 -19.21
C HIS A 161 -7.72 2.85 -18.24
N LEU A 162 -7.89 1.59 -18.66
CA LEU A 162 -8.46 0.52 -17.88
C LEU A 162 -7.88 0.45 -16.45
N ILE A 163 -8.75 0.27 -15.47
CA ILE A 163 -8.45 0.00 -14.07
C ILE A 163 -8.88 -1.44 -13.76
N GLU A 164 -7.93 -2.34 -13.76
CA GLU A 164 -8.21 -3.76 -13.50
C GLU A 164 -8.16 -4.07 -12.00
N PHE A 165 -7.29 -3.38 -11.26
CA PHE A 165 -7.09 -3.57 -9.82
C PHE A 165 -7.43 -2.31 -9.02
N PRO A 166 -7.87 -2.46 -7.75
CA PRO A 166 -8.34 -1.34 -6.95
C PRO A 166 -7.19 -0.45 -6.49
N ALA A 167 -7.54 0.78 -6.12
CA ALA A 167 -6.65 1.64 -5.38
C ALA A 167 -6.30 1.02 -4.02
N VAL A 168 -5.09 1.28 -3.54
CA VAL A 168 -4.76 1.17 -2.12
C VAL A 168 -4.90 2.53 -1.47
N VAL A 169 -5.29 2.57 -0.21
CA VAL A 169 -5.59 3.82 0.49
C VAL A 169 -4.84 3.87 1.81
N ASP A 170 -4.10 4.94 2.00
CA ASP A 170 -3.38 5.20 3.24
C ASP A 170 -3.20 6.70 3.49
N SER A 171 -3.35 7.09 4.76
CA SER A 171 -3.03 8.44 5.26
C SER A 171 -3.65 9.56 4.41
N GLY A 172 -4.93 9.38 4.03
CA GLY A 172 -5.71 10.37 3.29
C GLY A 172 -5.48 10.42 1.78
N PHE A 173 -4.70 9.48 1.23
CA PHE A 173 -4.46 9.36 -0.21
C PHE A 173 -4.82 7.97 -0.73
N ALA A 174 -5.36 7.94 -1.95
CA ALA A 174 -5.52 6.73 -2.74
C ALA A 174 -4.40 6.65 -3.78
N TYR A 175 -3.75 5.50 -3.87
CA TYR A 175 -2.71 5.21 -4.86
C TYR A 175 -3.25 4.17 -5.83
N ILE A 176 -3.28 4.50 -7.11
CA ILE A 176 -3.89 3.65 -8.12
C ILE A 176 -3.06 3.66 -9.41
N GLY A 177 -2.89 2.48 -9.99
CA GLY A 177 -2.35 2.30 -11.32
C GLY A 177 -3.45 2.06 -12.35
N ASN A 178 -3.15 2.37 -13.60
CA ASN A 178 -3.97 1.98 -14.75
C ASN A 178 -3.18 1.05 -15.67
N PHE A 179 -3.84 0.48 -16.66
CA PHE A 179 -3.24 -0.49 -17.59
C PHE A 179 -2.03 0.05 -18.37
N SER A 180 -1.89 1.35 -18.53
CA SER A 180 -0.68 1.98 -19.13
C SER A 180 0.44 2.24 -18.12
N ALA A 181 0.40 1.62 -16.93
CA ALA A 181 1.37 1.75 -15.85
C ALA A 181 1.64 3.21 -15.42
N THR A 182 0.59 4.02 -15.41
CA THR A 182 0.62 5.33 -14.77
C THR A 182 0.08 5.21 -13.34
N ILE A 183 0.94 5.45 -12.35
CA ILE A 183 0.55 5.49 -10.93
C ILE A 183 0.16 6.91 -10.57
N ARG A 184 -0.92 7.06 -9.81
CA ARG A 184 -1.40 8.36 -9.32
C ARG A 184 -1.70 8.31 -7.83
N ALA A 185 -1.36 9.39 -7.14
CA ALA A 185 -1.86 9.67 -5.80
C ALA A 185 -3.03 10.66 -5.90
N ILE A 186 -4.13 10.34 -5.24
CA ILE A 186 -5.38 11.10 -5.27
C ILE A 186 -5.78 11.42 -3.83
N SER A 187 -6.05 12.68 -3.53
CA SER A 187 -6.59 13.07 -2.22
C SER A 187 -7.96 12.40 -1.98
N MET A 188 -8.10 11.72 -0.87
CA MET A 188 -9.38 11.14 -0.44
C MET A 188 -10.40 12.21 -0.05
N GLY A 189 -9.96 13.44 0.28
CA GLY A 189 -10.80 14.54 0.69
C GLY A 189 -11.72 15.06 -0.42
N ASP A 190 -11.15 15.46 -1.52
CA ASP A 190 -11.80 16.21 -2.60
C ASP A 190 -11.40 15.72 -4.00
N GLY A 191 -10.48 14.75 -4.07
CA GLY A 191 -10.15 14.02 -5.26
C GLY A 191 -9.13 14.65 -6.22
N PRO A 192 -8.36 15.73 -5.93
CA PRO A 192 -7.32 16.18 -6.83
C PRO A 192 -6.18 15.18 -6.89
N PHE A 193 -5.49 15.14 -8.03
CA PHE A 193 -4.23 14.42 -8.14
C PHE A 193 -3.15 15.18 -7.35
N ALA A 194 -2.51 14.50 -6.40
CA ALA A 194 -1.35 15.03 -5.70
C ALA A 194 -0.10 14.92 -6.58
N TRP A 195 0.06 13.77 -7.22
CA TRP A 195 1.12 13.50 -8.19
C TRP A 195 0.72 12.36 -9.15
N ALA A 196 1.47 12.25 -10.24
CA ALA A 196 1.40 11.13 -11.18
C ALA A 196 2.81 10.72 -11.60
N HIS A 197 3.05 9.41 -11.66
CA HIS A 197 4.28 8.82 -12.17
C HIS A 197 3.96 7.97 -13.38
N LEU A 198 4.63 8.25 -14.50
CA LEU A 198 4.56 7.47 -15.72
C LEU A 198 5.75 6.51 -15.76
N THR A 199 5.48 5.21 -15.78
CA THR A 199 6.54 4.20 -15.83
C THR A 199 7.26 4.25 -17.19
N PRO A 200 8.60 4.36 -17.22
CA PRO A 200 9.34 4.37 -18.46
C PRO A 200 9.12 3.11 -19.30
N GLY A 201 9.03 3.28 -20.64
CA GLY A 201 8.80 2.17 -21.57
C GLY A 201 7.35 1.69 -21.66
N PHE A 202 6.43 2.32 -20.95
CA PHE A 202 4.98 2.03 -20.98
C PHE A 202 4.65 0.54 -20.79
N PRO A 203 5.24 -0.16 -19.83
CA PRO A 203 4.86 -1.54 -19.58
C PRO A 203 3.40 -1.58 -19.14
N ARG A 204 2.68 -2.66 -19.49
CA ARG A 204 1.32 -2.86 -18.99
C ARG A 204 1.37 -3.18 -17.50
N MET A 205 0.28 -2.83 -16.79
CA MET A 205 0.14 -3.11 -15.36
C MET A 205 -1.20 -3.78 -15.09
N ALA A 206 -1.14 -4.94 -14.43
CA ALA A 206 -2.28 -5.76 -14.02
C ALA A 206 -2.14 -6.13 -12.53
N SER A 207 -1.91 -5.13 -11.67
CA SER A 207 -1.75 -5.30 -10.23
C SER A 207 -2.13 -4.04 -9.47
N SER A 208 -2.57 -4.15 -8.21
CA SER A 208 -2.65 -3.01 -7.29
C SER A 208 -1.24 -2.63 -6.86
N PRO A 209 -0.96 -1.36 -6.56
CA PRO A 209 0.22 -1.00 -5.78
C PRO A 209 0.11 -1.47 -4.31
N ALA A 210 1.18 -1.28 -3.53
CA ALA A 210 1.21 -1.45 -2.08
C ALA A 210 1.87 -0.24 -1.43
N VAL A 211 1.37 0.16 -0.25
CA VAL A 211 2.01 1.16 0.61
C VAL A 211 2.93 0.45 1.61
N SER A 212 4.17 0.90 1.72
CA SER A 212 5.15 0.39 2.68
C SER A 212 5.92 1.55 3.30
N GLY A 213 5.47 2.03 4.46
CA GLY A 213 6.04 3.23 5.07
C GLY A 213 5.92 4.47 4.16
N ASP A 214 7.05 5.07 3.81
CA ASP A 214 7.11 6.24 2.92
C ASP A 214 7.25 5.87 1.43
N GLU A 215 6.99 4.61 1.07
CA GLU A 215 7.17 4.07 -0.28
C GLU A 215 5.84 3.56 -0.88
N ILE A 216 5.75 3.64 -2.21
CA ILE A 216 4.73 2.96 -3.03
C ILE A 216 5.43 1.92 -3.89
N VAL A 217 5.09 0.66 -3.69
CA VAL A 217 5.63 -0.47 -4.46
C VAL A 217 4.61 -0.92 -5.48
N TYR A 218 5.03 -1.13 -6.74
CA TYR A 218 4.15 -1.68 -7.76
C TYR A 218 4.90 -2.53 -8.78
N HIS A 219 4.15 -3.40 -9.46
CA HIS A 219 4.66 -4.36 -10.43
C HIS A 219 4.11 -4.09 -11.82
N THR A 220 4.85 -4.55 -12.84
CA THR A 220 4.44 -4.41 -14.23
C THR A 220 4.56 -5.71 -15.02
N MET A 221 3.79 -5.83 -16.09
CA MET A 221 3.87 -6.94 -17.03
C MET A 221 5.16 -6.92 -17.87
N GLY A 222 5.98 -5.87 -17.76
CA GLY A 222 7.37 -5.84 -18.25
C GLY A 222 8.38 -6.51 -17.31
N GLY A 223 7.93 -7.09 -16.19
CA GLY A 223 8.79 -7.74 -15.18
C GLY A 223 9.40 -6.78 -14.17
N GLY A 224 9.04 -5.50 -14.22
CA GLY A 224 9.58 -4.48 -13.33
C GLY A 224 8.90 -4.45 -11.96
N VAL A 225 9.72 -4.30 -10.91
CA VAL A 225 9.35 -3.88 -9.57
C VAL A 225 9.83 -2.45 -9.42
N TYR A 226 8.94 -1.54 -9.06
CA TYR A 226 9.24 -0.11 -8.93
C TYR A 226 8.88 0.36 -7.52
N VAL A 227 9.73 1.22 -6.96
CA VAL A 227 9.52 1.85 -5.66
C VAL A 227 9.57 3.36 -5.85
N LEU A 228 8.45 4.00 -5.51
CA LEU A 228 8.30 5.45 -5.57
C LEU A 228 8.26 6.04 -4.16
N ASN A 229 8.78 7.25 -4.04
CA ASN A 229 8.51 8.07 -2.86
C ASN A 229 7.01 8.39 -2.75
N ARG A 230 6.41 8.09 -1.61
CA ARG A 230 4.97 8.24 -1.39
C ARG A 230 4.50 9.70 -1.46
N ALA A 231 5.35 10.65 -1.07
CA ALA A 231 4.97 12.05 -0.95
C ALA A 231 4.88 12.77 -2.30
N ASP A 232 5.77 12.42 -3.25
CA ASP A 232 5.90 13.15 -4.51
C ASP A 232 5.89 12.27 -5.77
N GLY A 233 5.84 10.94 -5.63
CA GLY A 233 5.81 9.99 -6.74
C GLY A 233 7.14 9.85 -7.49
N ARG A 234 8.24 10.38 -6.95
CA ARG A 234 9.56 10.24 -7.55
C ARG A 234 10.03 8.79 -7.46
N LEU A 235 10.57 8.25 -8.56
CA LEU A 235 11.20 6.93 -8.58
C LEU A 235 12.44 6.93 -7.65
N GLU A 236 12.45 6.04 -6.68
CA GLU A 236 13.60 5.85 -5.79
C GLU A 236 14.52 4.77 -6.31
N TRP A 237 13.95 3.63 -6.70
CA TRP A 237 14.70 2.57 -7.37
C TRP A 237 13.76 1.60 -8.10
N SER A 238 14.36 0.72 -8.91
CA SER A 238 13.63 -0.35 -9.60
C SER A 238 14.49 -1.60 -9.73
N TRP A 239 13.81 -2.72 -9.91
CA TRP A 239 14.40 -4.03 -10.15
C TRP A 239 13.61 -4.77 -11.22
N ASN A 240 14.22 -5.73 -11.92
CA ASN A 240 13.53 -6.48 -12.97
C ASN A 240 13.67 -7.99 -12.78
N ALA A 241 12.55 -8.72 -12.79
CA ALA A 241 12.48 -10.17 -12.67
C ALA A 241 12.80 -10.93 -13.96
N GLY A 242 12.89 -10.23 -15.10
CA GLY A 242 13.06 -10.84 -16.42
C GLY A 242 11.83 -11.58 -16.95
N SER A 243 10.69 -11.49 -16.27
CA SER A 243 9.44 -12.15 -16.64
C SER A 243 8.24 -11.34 -16.15
N PRO A 244 7.11 -11.30 -16.89
CA PRO A 244 5.93 -10.53 -16.52
C PRO A 244 5.47 -10.80 -15.08
N ILE A 245 5.08 -9.72 -14.37
CA ILE A 245 4.53 -9.79 -13.01
C ILE A 245 3.10 -9.27 -13.07
N GLU A 246 2.13 -10.16 -12.83
CA GLU A 246 0.70 -9.85 -12.70
C GLU A 246 0.26 -9.85 -11.23
N SER A 247 1.05 -10.45 -10.33
CA SER A 247 0.74 -10.48 -8.90
C SER A 247 0.91 -9.10 -8.25
N SER A 248 -0.07 -8.70 -7.42
CA SER A 248 0.03 -7.48 -6.62
C SER A 248 1.05 -7.68 -5.48
N PRO A 249 1.91 -6.70 -5.20
CA PRO A 249 2.89 -6.79 -4.14
C PRO A 249 2.24 -7.08 -2.78
N ILE A 250 2.96 -7.84 -1.96
CA ILE A 250 2.67 -7.98 -0.55
C ILE A 250 3.94 -7.71 0.24
N VAL A 251 4.00 -6.51 0.81
CA VAL A 251 5.17 -6.08 1.58
C VAL A 251 4.94 -6.40 3.06
N LEU A 252 5.81 -7.25 3.60
CA LEU A 252 5.80 -7.59 5.03
C LEU A 252 7.21 -7.43 5.60
N ASN A 253 7.35 -6.57 6.61
CA ASN A 253 8.64 -6.26 7.25
C ASN A 253 9.72 -5.79 6.25
N GLY A 254 9.33 -5.01 5.23
CA GLY A 254 10.22 -4.50 4.18
C GLY A 254 10.62 -5.54 3.14
N ILE A 255 9.99 -6.71 3.12
CA ILE A 255 10.18 -7.74 2.08
C ILE A 255 8.95 -7.78 1.19
N ASP A 256 9.14 -7.62 -0.11
CA ASP A 256 8.11 -7.78 -1.12
C ASP A 256 8.11 -9.22 -1.66
N TYR A 257 6.93 -9.84 -1.67
CA TYR A 257 6.73 -11.21 -2.16
C TYR A 257 5.82 -11.21 -3.38
N PHE A 258 6.28 -11.79 -4.48
CA PHE A 258 5.52 -11.84 -5.73
C PHE A 258 5.89 -13.03 -6.60
N GLY A 259 4.95 -13.44 -7.44
CA GLY A 259 5.13 -14.48 -8.45
C GLY A 259 5.22 -13.91 -9.86
N THR A 260 5.82 -14.67 -10.79
CA THR A 260 6.02 -14.26 -12.18
C THR A 260 5.39 -15.24 -13.18
N ALA A 261 5.22 -14.80 -14.42
CA ALA A 261 4.71 -15.63 -15.51
C ALA A 261 5.63 -16.82 -15.87
N SER A 262 6.93 -16.74 -15.53
CA SER A 262 7.87 -17.87 -15.66
C SER A 262 7.73 -18.93 -14.57
N GLY A 263 6.86 -18.71 -13.58
CA GLY A 263 6.66 -19.65 -12.47
C GLY A 263 7.65 -19.51 -11.33
N GLU A 264 8.34 -18.39 -11.26
CA GLU A 264 9.26 -18.06 -10.17
C GLU A 264 8.55 -17.26 -9.09
N MET A 265 8.78 -17.61 -7.83
CA MET A 265 8.38 -16.85 -6.65
C MET A 265 9.58 -16.13 -6.06
N TYR A 266 9.43 -14.87 -5.76
CA TYR A 266 10.49 -13.98 -5.25
C TYR A 266 10.18 -13.44 -3.87
N ALA A 267 11.23 -13.22 -3.07
CA ALA A 267 11.23 -12.34 -1.90
C ALA A 267 12.35 -11.31 -2.07
N LEU A 268 11.99 -10.05 -2.22
CA LEU A 268 12.89 -8.94 -2.49
C LEU A 268 12.94 -8.01 -1.27
N ASP A 269 14.12 -7.81 -0.69
CA ASP A 269 14.31 -6.90 0.44
C ASP A 269 14.40 -5.46 -0.09
N LEU A 270 13.36 -4.66 0.20
CA LEU A 270 13.21 -3.28 -0.28
C LEU A 270 14.22 -2.32 0.36
N ARG A 271 14.72 -2.62 1.57
CA ARG A 271 15.68 -1.76 2.28
C ARG A 271 17.11 -1.95 1.80
N THR A 272 17.47 -3.19 1.45
CA THR A 272 18.81 -3.53 0.97
C THR A 272 18.90 -3.61 -0.55
N HIS A 273 17.76 -3.54 -1.24
CA HIS A 273 17.62 -3.70 -2.69
C HIS A 273 18.16 -5.04 -3.20
N ARG A 274 18.08 -6.09 -2.36
CA ARG A 274 18.66 -7.41 -2.65
C ARG A 274 17.61 -8.50 -2.65
N LEU A 275 17.80 -9.46 -3.54
CA LEU A 275 17.05 -10.70 -3.53
C LEU A 275 17.35 -11.47 -2.24
N LYS A 276 16.31 -11.75 -1.44
CA LYS A 276 16.41 -12.57 -0.24
C LYS A 276 16.36 -14.05 -0.58
N TRP A 277 15.39 -14.44 -1.40
CA TRP A 277 15.29 -15.77 -1.98
C TRP A 277 14.44 -15.76 -3.27
N ARG A 278 14.71 -16.76 -4.12
CA ARG A 278 13.92 -17.09 -5.31
C ARG A 278 13.63 -18.58 -5.29
N ARG A 279 12.45 -18.96 -5.76
CA ARG A 279 12.04 -20.37 -5.86
C ARG A 279 11.22 -20.60 -7.10
N SER A 280 11.62 -21.60 -7.91
CA SER A 280 10.79 -22.08 -9.01
C SER A 280 9.65 -22.95 -8.50
N LEU A 281 8.43 -22.61 -8.95
CA LEU A 281 7.24 -23.40 -8.73
C LEU A 281 6.83 -24.18 -10.00
N GLY A 282 7.50 -23.93 -11.13
CA GLY A 282 7.43 -24.70 -12.36
C GLY A 282 6.19 -24.46 -13.23
N ALA A 283 5.30 -23.51 -12.87
CA ALA A 283 4.17 -23.10 -13.70
C ALA A 283 3.84 -21.62 -13.49
N LYS A 284 3.29 -20.97 -14.52
CA LYS A 284 2.91 -19.54 -14.50
C LYS A 284 2.15 -19.18 -13.22
N ILE A 285 2.54 -18.05 -12.62
CA ILE A 285 1.92 -17.46 -11.45
C ILE A 285 1.35 -16.09 -11.85
N THR A 286 0.04 -15.92 -11.71
CA THR A 286 -0.66 -14.65 -11.86
C THR A 286 -1.33 -14.22 -10.55
N SER A 287 -1.62 -15.21 -9.69
CA SER A 287 -2.24 -14.94 -8.39
C SER A 287 -1.29 -14.13 -7.50
N SER A 288 -1.86 -13.28 -6.64
CA SER A 288 -1.08 -12.61 -5.60
C SER A 288 -0.92 -13.54 -4.39
N ALA A 289 0.18 -13.36 -3.65
CA ALA A 289 0.40 -14.13 -2.44
C ALA A 289 -0.55 -13.66 -1.31
N ALA A 290 -0.94 -14.60 -0.42
CA ALA A 290 -1.56 -14.33 0.87
C ALA A 290 -0.63 -14.80 1.99
N ILE A 291 -0.47 -14.04 3.06
CA ILE A 291 0.39 -14.40 4.19
C ILE A 291 -0.43 -14.43 5.48
N ALA A 292 -0.43 -15.57 6.16
CA ALA A 292 -1.08 -15.73 7.46
C ALA A 292 -0.44 -16.88 8.25
N GLY A 293 -0.40 -16.76 9.57
CA GLY A 293 0.11 -17.80 10.46
C GLY A 293 1.52 -18.29 10.13
N GLY A 294 2.40 -17.38 9.71
CA GLY A 294 3.79 -17.68 9.34
C GLY A 294 3.94 -18.44 8.02
N ARG A 295 2.91 -18.49 7.17
CA ARG A 295 2.91 -19.15 5.85
C ARG A 295 2.51 -18.19 4.76
N LEU A 296 3.15 -18.36 3.61
CA LEU A 296 2.81 -17.71 2.36
C LEU A 296 2.04 -18.71 1.48
N PHE A 297 0.87 -18.33 1.02
CA PHE A 297 0.01 -19.13 0.14
C PHE A 297 -0.03 -18.49 -1.24
N ILE A 298 0.20 -19.30 -2.29
CA ILE A 298 0.22 -18.85 -3.69
C ILE A 298 -0.29 -19.95 -4.61
N GLY A 299 -1.06 -19.57 -5.62
CA GLY A 299 -1.57 -20.50 -6.63
C GLY A 299 -0.81 -20.39 -7.95
N ASP A 300 -0.74 -21.49 -8.71
CA ASP A 300 -0.16 -21.51 -10.05
C ASP A 300 -1.13 -22.07 -11.11
N TYR A 301 -0.74 -21.94 -12.37
CA TYR A 301 -1.53 -22.39 -13.52
C TYR A 301 -1.58 -23.92 -13.70
N ALA A 302 -0.73 -24.67 -13.00
CA ALA A 302 -0.86 -26.14 -12.91
C ALA A 302 -1.93 -26.57 -11.88
N GLY A 303 -2.63 -25.60 -11.27
CA GLY A 303 -3.67 -25.88 -10.26
C GLY A 303 -3.08 -26.24 -8.90
N ARG A 304 -1.85 -25.86 -8.61
CA ARG A 304 -1.21 -26.15 -7.34
C ARG A 304 -1.30 -24.94 -6.41
N LEU A 305 -1.82 -25.19 -5.23
CA LEU A 305 -1.74 -24.28 -4.10
C LEU A 305 -0.49 -24.63 -3.28
N TRP A 306 0.40 -23.69 -3.17
CA TRP A 306 1.64 -23.81 -2.39
C TRP A 306 1.49 -23.11 -1.04
N ALA A 307 2.00 -23.76 0.00
CA ALA A 307 2.27 -23.09 1.28
C ALA A 307 3.79 -23.07 1.49
N LEU A 308 4.34 -21.87 1.52
CA LEU A 308 5.78 -21.63 1.61
C LEU A 308 6.12 -20.92 2.93
N SER A 309 7.37 -21.06 3.36
CA SER A 309 7.95 -20.24 4.42
C SER A 309 8.29 -18.84 3.85
N PRO A 310 7.76 -17.73 4.39
CA PRO A 310 8.18 -16.39 3.96
C PRO A 310 9.67 -16.11 4.20
N ALA A 311 10.29 -16.79 5.17
CA ALA A 311 11.67 -16.53 5.55
C ALA A 311 12.69 -16.97 4.48
N ASN A 312 12.44 -18.10 3.80
CA ASN A 312 13.40 -18.75 2.89
C ASN A 312 12.78 -19.46 1.68
N GLY A 313 11.48 -19.34 1.46
CA GLY A 313 10.75 -19.99 0.36
C GLY A 313 10.62 -21.53 0.49
N ALA A 314 10.99 -22.13 1.61
CA ALA A 314 10.85 -23.57 1.81
C ALA A 314 9.38 -24.01 1.76
N THR A 315 9.12 -25.13 1.07
CA THR A 315 7.75 -25.67 0.95
C THR A 315 7.33 -26.37 2.23
N HIS A 316 6.22 -25.92 2.85
CA HIS A 316 5.55 -26.66 3.91
C HIS A 316 4.68 -27.77 3.34
N TRP A 317 3.90 -27.45 2.30
CA TRP A 317 3.06 -28.41 1.58
C TRP A 317 2.62 -27.85 0.21
N VAL A 318 2.16 -28.74 -0.66
CA VAL A 318 1.53 -28.44 -1.95
C VAL A 318 0.21 -29.22 -2.03
N LYS A 319 -0.84 -28.61 -2.54
CA LYS A 319 -2.14 -29.25 -2.81
C LYS A 319 -2.63 -28.89 -4.20
N THR A 320 -3.24 -29.85 -4.89
CA THR A 320 -3.78 -29.63 -6.22
C THR A 320 -5.30 -29.40 -6.13
N VAL A 321 -5.79 -28.38 -6.82
CA VAL A 321 -7.20 -28.15 -7.12
C VAL A 321 -7.54 -28.68 -8.52
N ASN A 322 -8.79 -28.62 -8.91
CA ASN A 322 -9.29 -29.20 -10.16
C ASN A 322 -9.05 -28.35 -11.43
N GLY A 323 -8.13 -27.38 -11.41
CA GLY A 323 -7.79 -26.55 -12.57
C GLY A 323 -6.93 -25.37 -12.19
N ARG A 324 -6.59 -24.51 -13.15
CA ARG A 324 -5.69 -23.35 -12.96
C ARG A 324 -6.15 -22.43 -11.84
N ILE A 325 -5.20 -21.94 -11.07
CA ILE A 325 -5.45 -20.90 -10.06
C ILE A 325 -5.04 -19.56 -10.65
N TYR A 326 -6.03 -18.73 -10.99
CA TYR A 326 -5.84 -17.37 -11.45
C TYR A 326 -5.99 -16.37 -10.31
N GLY A 327 -7.08 -16.46 -9.57
CA GLY A 327 -7.42 -15.58 -8.47
C GLY A 327 -6.52 -15.78 -7.23
N THR A 328 -6.49 -14.78 -6.40
CA THR A 328 -5.69 -14.76 -5.17
C THR A 328 -6.35 -15.58 -4.07
N PRO A 329 -5.63 -16.48 -3.38
CA PRO A 329 -6.15 -17.17 -2.20
C PRO A 329 -6.48 -16.18 -1.07
N ALA A 330 -7.53 -16.48 -0.29
CA ALA A 330 -7.83 -15.77 0.95
C ALA A 330 -7.66 -16.69 2.17
N VAL A 331 -7.16 -16.14 3.29
CA VAL A 331 -6.91 -16.92 4.50
C VAL A 331 -7.69 -16.33 5.68
N ALA A 332 -8.58 -17.13 6.26
CA ALA A 332 -9.35 -16.72 7.44
C ALA A 332 -9.74 -17.92 8.30
N GLY A 333 -9.82 -17.75 9.60
CA GLY A 333 -10.31 -18.78 10.54
C GLY A 333 -9.56 -20.14 10.43
N GLY A 334 -8.26 -20.11 10.17
CA GLY A 334 -7.45 -21.33 9.99
C GLY A 334 -7.68 -22.06 8.66
N ARG A 335 -8.34 -21.42 7.69
CA ARG A 335 -8.67 -21.97 6.36
C ARG A 335 -8.07 -21.13 5.25
N VAL A 336 -7.77 -21.79 4.12
CA VAL A 336 -7.34 -21.16 2.87
C VAL A 336 -8.41 -21.45 1.82
N PHE A 337 -8.95 -20.40 1.22
CA PHE A 337 -9.97 -20.49 0.17
C PHE A 337 -9.30 -20.17 -1.17
N VAL A 338 -9.43 -21.08 -2.13
CA VAL A 338 -8.68 -21.06 -3.39
C VAL A 338 -9.66 -21.17 -4.56
N PRO A 339 -9.74 -20.14 -5.42
CA PRO A 339 -10.52 -20.22 -6.64
C PRO A 339 -9.76 -21.04 -7.69
N SER A 340 -10.50 -21.84 -8.48
CA SER A 340 -9.97 -22.55 -9.63
C SER A 340 -10.68 -22.08 -10.89
N SER A 341 -9.97 -21.38 -11.78
CA SER A 341 -10.60 -20.79 -12.96
C SER A 341 -11.12 -21.85 -13.94
N ALA A 342 -10.29 -22.81 -14.32
CA ALA A 342 -10.68 -23.86 -15.25
C ALA A 342 -11.34 -25.09 -14.57
N GLY A 343 -11.36 -25.10 -13.25
CA GLY A 343 -12.05 -26.11 -12.47
C GLY A 343 -13.41 -25.64 -11.97
N ASP A 344 -13.83 -24.43 -12.36
CA ASP A 344 -15.14 -23.85 -12.07
C ASP A 344 -15.52 -23.86 -10.59
N SER A 345 -14.56 -23.69 -9.68
CA SER A 345 -14.77 -24.01 -8.27
C SER A 345 -14.06 -23.07 -7.30
N LEU A 346 -14.59 -23.05 -6.08
CA LEU A 346 -13.91 -22.59 -4.89
C LEU A 346 -13.60 -23.80 -4.00
N THR A 347 -12.34 -23.98 -3.61
CA THR A 347 -11.90 -25.07 -2.74
C THR A 347 -11.36 -24.53 -1.43
N ALA A 348 -11.65 -25.18 -0.32
CA ALA A 348 -11.12 -24.83 0.99
C ALA A 348 -10.22 -25.94 1.54
N PHE A 349 -9.07 -25.49 2.11
CA PHE A 349 -8.15 -26.32 2.88
C PHE A 349 -7.94 -25.69 4.26
N THR A 350 -7.51 -26.47 5.23
CA THR A 350 -6.90 -25.89 6.44
C THR A 350 -5.56 -25.24 6.08
N THR A 351 -5.08 -24.29 6.88
CA THR A 351 -3.73 -23.72 6.72
C THR A 351 -2.60 -24.76 6.84
N ARG A 352 -2.90 -25.98 7.29
CA ARG A 352 -1.99 -27.14 7.34
C ARG A 352 -2.13 -28.08 6.13
N GLY A 353 -2.98 -27.75 5.13
CA GLY A 353 -3.13 -28.48 3.88
C GLY A 353 -4.13 -29.64 3.91
N ARG A 354 -4.95 -29.82 4.96
CA ARG A 354 -6.05 -30.78 4.96
C ARG A 354 -7.20 -30.22 4.13
N TYR A 355 -7.70 -30.98 3.16
CA TYR A 355 -8.90 -30.67 2.39
C TYR A 355 -10.12 -30.55 3.30
N LEU A 356 -11.00 -29.60 3.03
CA LEU A 356 -12.25 -29.42 3.76
C LEU A 356 -13.48 -29.62 2.87
N TRP A 357 -13.57 -28.83 1.80
CA TRP A 357 -14.71 -28.89 0.87
C TRP A 357 -14.34 -28.19 -0.46
N ARG A 358 -15.17 -28.47 -1.48
CA ARG A 358 -15.17 -27.79 -2.78
C ARG A 358 -16.60 -27.50 -3.18
N ASP A 359 -16.83 -26.31 -3.72
CA ASP A 359 -18.08 -25.88 -4.32
C ASP A 359 -17.86 -25.49 -5.77
N THR A 360 -18.85 -25.71 -6.66
CA THR A 360 -18.72 -25.50 -8.10
C THR A 360 -19.76 -24.52 -8.62
N ALA A 361 -19.36 -23.68 -9.59
CA ALA A 361 -20.22 -22.68 -10.21
C ALA A 361 -20.72 -23.04 -11.61
N GLY A 362 -20.24 -24.15 -12.18
CA GLY A 362 -20.59 -24.60 -13.52
C GLY A 362 -19.95 -23.82 -14.66
N TYR A 363 -19.12 -22.83 -14.38
CA TYR A 363 -18.27 -22.11 -15.33
C TYR A 363 -17.19 -21.27 -14.60
N TYR A 364 -16.15 -20.85 -15.26
CA TYR A 364 -14.92 -20.22 -14.75
C TYR A 364 -15.08 -19.38 -13.48
N VAL A 365 -14.20 -19.64 -12.49
CA VAL A 365 -14.07 -18.87 -11.25
C VAL A 365 -12.73 -18.13 -11.25
N TYR A 366 -12.71 -16.92 -11.80
CA TYR A 366 -11.54 -16.02 -11.75
C TYR A 366 -11.52 -15.17 -10.48
N SER A 367 -12.69 -14.97 -9.87
CA SER A 367 -12.89 -14.11 -8.71
C SER A 367 -12.04 -14.55 -7.52
N SER A 368 -11.23 -13.63 -6.98
CA SER A 368 -10.61 -13.85 -5.67
C SER A 368 -11.67 -13.77 -4.57
N PRO A 369 -11.69 -14.71 -3.61
CA PRO A 369 -12.74 -14.76 -2.58
C PRO A 369 -12.54 -13.67 -1.51
N ALA A 370 -13.66 -13.16 -0.96
CA ALA A 370 -13.70 -12.36 0.24
C ALA A 370 -14.24 -13.14 1.42
N VAL A 371 -13.68 -12.94 2.63
CA VAL A 371 -14.07 -13.75 3.80
C VAL A 371 -14.27 -12.87 5.02
N ALA A 372 -15.48 -12.90 5.58
CA ALA A 372 -15.80 -12.27 6.87
C ALA A 372 -16.94 -13.02 7.56
N GLU A 373 -17.03 -12.94 8.87
CA GLU A 373 -18.16 -13.36 9.69
C GLU A 373 -18.68 -14.79 9.37
N GLY A 374 -17.75 -15.71 9.03
CA GLY A 374 -18.11 -17.09 8.69
C GLY A 374 -18.68 -17.31 7.28
N VAL A 375 -18.74 -16.27 6.46
CA VAL A 375 -19.16 -16.32 5.06
C VAL A 375 -17.96 -16.09 4.14
N VAL A 376 -17.87 -16.88 3.05
CA VAL A 376 -16.96 -16.66 1.94
C VAL A 376 -17.78 -16.25 0.71
N CYS A 377 -17.45 -15.06 0.16
CA CYS A 377 -18.10 -14.51 -1.03
C CYS A 377 -17.20 -14.67 -2.24
N TRP A 378 -17.77 -15.08 -3.39
CA TRP A 378 -17.04 -15.35 -4.62
C TRP A 378 -17.96 -15.26 -5.85
N GLY A 379 -17.39 -14.98 -7.00
CA GLY A 379 -18.13 -14.82 -8.23
C GLY A 379 -17.69 -15.78 -9.33
N SER A 380 -18.55 -16.00 -10.33
CA SER A 380 -18.23 -16.80 -11.50
C SER A 380 -18.55 -16.07 -12.81
N TYR A 381 -18.03 -16.58 -13.89
CA TYR A 381 -18.36 -16.12 -15.25
C TYR A 381 -19.79 -16.40 -15.67
N THR A 382 -20.55 -17.24 -14.92
CA THR A 382 -21.99 -17.37 -15.10
C THR A 382 -22.76 -16.13 -14.71
N GLY A 383 -22.10 -15.13 -14.08
CA GLY A 383 -22.73 -13.91 -13.58
C GLY A 383 -23.41 -14.09 -12.21
N TRP A 384 -23.21 -15.23 -11.55
CA TRP A 384 -23.67 -15.44 -10.19
C TRP A 384 -22.63 -15.02 -9.15
N PHE A 385 -23.08 -14.26 -8.18
CA PHE A 385 -22.35 -13.91 -6.96
C PHE A 385 -22.85 -14.77 -5.81
N TYR A 386 -21.96 -15.48 -5.16
CA TYR A 386 -22.26 -16.48 -4.13
C TYR A 386 -21.79 -16.01 -2.76
N GLY A 387 -22.56 -16.33 -1.72
CA GLY A 387 -22.13 -16.38 -0.34
C GLY A 387 -22.25 -17.82 0.17
N SER A 388 -21.14 -18.41 0.58
CA SER A 388 -21.09 -19.78 1.09
C SER A 388 -20.60 -19.79 2.53
N SER A 389 -21.02 -20.79 3.31
CA SER A 389 -20.47 -21.04 4.63
C SER A 389 -18.98 -21.32 4.54
N ALA A 390 -18.16 -20.50 5.18
CA ALA A 390 -16.71 -20.71 5.22
C ALA A 390 -16.31 -22.03 5.89
N ALA A 391 -17.17 -22.58 6.74
CA ALA A 391 -16.94 -23.84 7.43
C ALA A 391 -17.21 -25.08 6.57
N THR A 392 -18.29 -25.06 5.79
CA THR A 392 -18.83 -26.26 5.11
C THR A 392 -18.89 -26.15 3.59
N GLY A 393 -18.75 -24.97 3.00
CA GLY A 393 -18.95 -24.72 1.58
C GLY A 393 -20.42 -24.55 1.18
N ARG A 394 -21.40 -24.94 2.02
CA ARG A 394 -22.82 -24.83 1.67
C ARG A 394 -23.17 -23.41 1.22
N ILE A 395 -23.75 -23.29 0.03
CA ILE A 395 -24.26 -22.01 -0.49
C ILE A 395 -25.38 -21.51 0.44
N LEU A 396 -25.21 -20.31 0.98
CA LEU A 396 -26.19 -19.62 1.80
C LEU A 396 -27.15 -18.80 0.93
N TRP A 397 -26.56 -18.15 -0.09
CA TRP A 397 -27.28 -17.35 -1.07
C TRP A 397 -26.50 -17.25 -2.38
N ARG A 398 -27.21 -16.93 -3.45
CA ARG A 398 -26.65 -16.54 -4.74
C ARG A 398 -27.47 -15.42 -5.36
N VAL A 399 -26.82 -14.46 -6.02
CA VAL A 399 -27.47 -13.28 -6.60
C VAL A 399 -26.93 -13.04 -8.00
N PRO A 400 -27.79 -12.79 -9.01
CA PRO A 400 -27.31 -12.46 -10.34
C PRO A 400 -26.78 -11.03 -10.39
N THR A 401 -25.62 -10.82 -11.05
CA THR A 401 -25.01 -9.49 -11.26
C THR A 401 -25.36 -8.89 -12.61
N GLY A 402 -25.89 -9.68 -13.51
CA GLY A 402 -26.25 -9.31 -14.88
C GLY A 402 -25.13 -9.48 -15.89
N GLY A 403 -23.96 -9.99 -15.49
CA GLY A 403 -22.84 -10.31 -16.37
C GLY A 403 -21.73 -11.06 -15.62
N PRO A 404 -20.73 -11.60 -16.35
CA PRO A 404 -19.62 -12.35 -15.77
C PRO A 404 -18.88 -11.57 -14.67
N ILE A 405 -18.42 -12.29 -13.62
CA ILE A 405 -17.59 -11.74 -12.56
C ILE A 405 -16.16 -12.26 -12.74
N SER A 406 -15.23 -11.36 -12.98
CA SER A 406 -13.80 -11.64 -13.12
C SER A 406 -12.98 -11.21 -11.91
N GLY A 407 -13.31 -10.06 -11.34
CA GLY A 407 -12.58 -9.46 -10.23
C GLY A 407 -12.88 -10.07 -8.86
N ALA A 408 -12.16 -9.63 -7.85
CA ALA A 408 -12.36 -10.09 -6.48
C ALA A 408 -13.70 -9.64 -5.92
N ALA A 409 -14.29 -10.48 -5.07
CA ALA A 409 -15.31 -10.06 -4.12
C ALA A 409 -14.68 -9.15 -3.04
N VAL A 410 -15.47 -8.28 -2.40
CA VAL A 410 -15.05 -7.43 -1.29
C VAL A 410 -16.16 -7.37 -0.25
N ILE A 411 -15.81 -7.38 1.03
CA ILE A 411 -16.78 -7.24 2.13
C ILE A 411 -16.42 -6.01 2.96
N VAL A 412 -17.38 -5.08 3.14
CA VAL A 412 -17.21 -3.93 4.04
C VAL A 412 -18.50 -3.77 4.85
N ASP A 413 -18.37 -3.74 6.18
CA ASP A 413 -19.46 -3.44 7.12
C ASP A 413 -20.73 -4.29 6.88
N GLY A 414 -20.55 -5.62 6.76
CA GLY A 414 -21.63 -6.57 6.52
C GLY A 414 -22.24 -6.53 5.12
N VAL A 415 -21.64 -5.82 4.18
CA VAL A 415 -22.05 -5.78 2.77
C VAL A 415 -21.01 -6.43 1.89
N ALA A 416 -21.41 -7.42 1.12
CA ALA A 416 -20.57 -8.09 0.12
C ALA A 416 -20.77 -7.43 -1.26
N TYR A 417 -19.67 -7.06 -1.91
CA TYR A 417 -19.65 -6.36 -3.20
C TYR A 417 -19.04 -7.22 -4.29
N ALA A 418 -19.61 -7.15 -5.49
CA ALA A 418 -19.04 -7.71 -6.71
C ALA A 418 -19.18 -6.73 -7.87
N GLY A 419 -18.13 -6.64 -8.70
CA GLY A 419 -18.17 -5.99 -10.00
C GLY A 419 -18.45 -7.03 -11.10
N SER A 420 -19.12 -6.62 -12.17
CA SER A 420 -19.38 -7.48 -13.32
C SER A 420 -19.00 -6.82 -14.64
N LEU A 421 -18.67 -7.62 -15.64
CA LEU A 421 -18.34 -7.17 -17.00
C LEU A 421 -19.53 -6.52 -17.73
N SER A 422 -20.72 -6.47 -17.12
CA SER A 422 -21.84 -5.63 -17.56
C SER A 422 -21.81 -4.23 -16.94
N HIS A 423 -20.65 -3.78 -16.49
CA HIS A 423 -20.36 -2.44 -15.94
C HIS A 423 -21.24 -2.07 -14.73
N ARG A 424 -21.39 -3.03 -13.80
CA ARG A 424 -22.15 -2.83 -12.56
C ARG A 424 -21.40 -3.29 -11.35
N ILE A 425 -21.51 -2.53 -10.26
CA ILE A 425 -21.21 -3.00 -8.92
C ILE A 425 -22.53 -3.29 -8.22
N ILE A 426 -22.67 -4.47 -7.66
CA ILE A 426 -23.75 -4.78 -6.72
C ILE A 426 -23.16 -4.91 -5.32
N GLY A 427 -23.92 -4.48 -4.31
CA GLY A 427 -23.68 -4.75 -2.91
C GLY A 427 -24.88 -5.47 -2.31
N VAL A 428 -24.62 -6.55 -1.59
CA VAL A 428 -25.63 -7.36 -0.96
C VAL A 428 -25.35 -7.53 0.52
N ASP A 429 -26.39 -7.72 1.32
CA ASP A 429 -26.26 -8.10 2.73
C ASP A 429 -25.51 -9.45 2.82
N LEU A 430 -24.48 -9.49 3.64
CA LEU A 430 -23.53 -10.60 3.74
C LEU A 430 -24.19 -11.93 4.10
N HIS A 431 -25.21 -11.91 4.94
CA HIS A 431 -25.84 -13.13 5.46
C HIS A 431 -27.06 -13.58 4.66
N THR A 432 -27.80 -12.64 4.07
CA THR A 432 -29.08 -12.94 3.40
C THR A 432 -29.01 -12.85 1.88
N GLY A 433 -27.96 -12.21 1.30
CA GLY A 433 -27.88 -11.93 -0.13
C GLY A 433 -28.86 -10.86 -0.62
N ARG A 434 -29.61 -10.19 0.27
CA ARG A 434 -30.52 -9.12 -0.10
C ARG A 434 -29.74 -7.94 -0.70
N ARG A 435 -30.16 -7.51 -1.89
CA ARG A 435 -29.50 -6.38 -2.59
C ARG A 435 -29.69 -5.07 -1.83
N LEU A 436 -28.59 -4.39 -1.55
CA LEU A 436 -28.51 -3.10 -0.84
C LEU A 436 -28.05 -1.98 -1.74
N VAL A 437 -27.15 -2.30 -2.70
CA VAL A 437 -26.54 -1.32 -3.61
C VAL A 437 -26.58 -1.85 -5.04
N THR A 438 -26.86 -0.94 -5.98
CA THR A 438 -26.56 -1.10 -7.40
C THR A 438 -25.91 0.18 -7.86
N PHE A 439 -24.67 0.09 -8.37
CA PHE A 439 -23.94 1.21 -8.90
C PHE A 439 -23.68 0.99 -10.39
N PRO A 440 -24.00 1.98 -11.27
CA PRO A 440 -24.09 1.78 -12.72
C PRO A 440 -22.72 1.83 -13.43
N HIS A 441 -21.63 1.69 -12.70
CA HIS A 441 -20.26 1.64 -13.24
C HIS A 441 -19.47 0.65 -12.40
N GLY A 442 -18.70 -0.24 -13.03
CA GLY A 442 -17.89 -1.22 -12.32
C GLY A 442 -17.56 -2.36 -13.23
N GLU A 443 -16.47 -3.08 -12.97
CA GLU A 443 -16.10 -4.19 -13.85
C GLU A 443 -15.36 -5.28 -13.10
N PHE A 444 -14.20 -4.96 -12.53
CA PHE A 444 -13.33 -5.95 -11.89
C PHE A 444 -13.45 -5.92 -10.37
N VAL A 445 -12.41 -5.48 -9.67
CA VAL A 445 -12.47 -5.40 -8.20
C VAL A 445 -13.26 -4.16 -7.78
N PRO A 446 -14.41 -4.34 -7.11
CA PRO A 446 -15.42 -3.29 -7.03
C PRO A 446 -15.06 -2.15 -6.08
N VAL A 447 -14.38 -2.45 -4.95
CA VAL A 447 -14.31 -1.53 -3.82
C VAL A 447 -12.95 -1.59 -3.13
N SER A 448 -12.46 -0.43 -2.71
CA SER A 448 -11.47 -0.22 -1.66
C SER A 448 -11.83 1.04 -0.88
N GLY A 449 -11.02 1.49 0.09
CA GLY A 449 -11.33 2.73 0.79
C GLY A 449 -10.62 2.90 2.12
N ASN A 450 -11.12 3.81 2.94
CA ASN A 450 -10.65 4.07 4.30
C ASN A 450 -11.82 4.28 5.26
N GLY A 451 -11.55 4.69 6.49
CA GLY A 451 -12.58 4.97 7.48
C GLY A 451 -13.54 6.12 7.14
N ALA A 452 -13.24 6.92 6.13
CA ALA A 452 -14.08 8.04 5.69
C ALA A 452 -14.93 7.73 4.45
N ARG A 453 -14.37 7.00 3.48
CA ARG A 453 -14.97 6.83 2.14
C ARG A 453 -14.60 5.51 1.52
N LEU A 454 -15.53 4.97 0.71
CA LEU A 454 -15.22 3.90 -0.23
C LEU A 454 -14.91 4.50 -1.61
N LEU A 455 -14.04 3.80 -2.34
CA LEU A 455 -13.75 4.04 -3.74
C LEU A 455 -14.38 2.92 -4.55
N PHE A 456 -15.35 3.26 -5.42
CA PHE A 456 -15.92 2.33 -6.38
C PHE A 456 -15.13 2.42 -7.69
N ASN A 457 -14.68 1.28 -8.20
CA ASN A 457 -13.87 1.19 -9.40
C ASN A 457 -14.76 0.96 -10.62
N GLY A 458 -14.76 1.92 -11.57
CA GLY A 458 -15.29 1.73 -12.90
C GLY A 458 -14.22 1.25 -13.89
N PHE A 459 -14.54 1.23 -15.18
CA PHE A 459 -13.60 0.79 -16.23
C PHE A 459 -12.32 1.63 -16.30
N SER A 460 -12.48 2.96 -16.35
CA SER A 460 -11.33 3.91 -16.44
C SER A 460 -11.50 5.10 -15.48
N ARG A 461 -12.41 4.99 -14.52
CA ARG A 461 -12.76 6.06 -13.58
C ARG A 461 -13.01 5.47 -12.21
N ILE A 462 -12.61 6.18 -11.17
CA ILE A 462 -12.96 5.86 -9.79
C ILE A 462 -13.95 6.88 -9.23
N TYR A 463 -14.77 6.43 -8.27
CA TYR A 463 -15.83 7.19 -7.65
C TYR A 463 -15.72 7.09 -6.14
N ALA A 464 -15.50 8.21 -5.47
CA ALA A 464 -15.52 8.25 -4.01
C ALA A 464 -16.96 8.40 -3.52
N VAL A 465 -17.34 7.52 -2.61
CA VAL A 465 -18.67 7.51 -2.01
C VAL A 465 -18.58 7.54 -0.49
N GLU A 466 -19.56 8.14 0.15
CA GLU A 466 -19.73 8.12 1.60
C GLU A 466 -21.19 7.85 1.98
N PRO A 467 -21.46 7.31 3.18
CA PRO A 467 -22.81 7.08 3.63
C PRO A 467 -23.64 8.37 3.61
N ARG A 468 -24.88 8.29 3.13
CA ARG A 468 -25.83 9.39 3.28
C ARG A 468 -26.17 9.54 4.75
N ARG A 469 -25.88 10.71 5.32
CA ARG A 469 -26.37 11.03 6.67
C ARG A 469 -27.90 10.97 6.65
N ALA A 470 -28.49 10.23 7.59
CA ALA A 470 -29.93 10.28 7.77
C ALA A 470 -30.34 11.76 7.98
N SER A 471 -31.21 12.28 7.13
CA SER A 471 -31.78 13.59 7.38
C SER A 471 -32.48 13.52 8.76
N ARG A 472 -32.00 14.30 9.71
CA ARG A 472 -32.79 14.54 10.94
C ARG A 472 -34.10 15.22 10.47
N ARG A 473 -35.12 14.43 10.22
CA ARG A 473 -36.46 14.97 10.14
C ARG A 473 -36.71 15.64 11.48
N HIS A 474 -36.69 16.96 11.51
CA HIS A 474 -37.29 17.68 12.60
C HIS A 474 -38.74 17.14 12.72
N LYS A 475 -38.98 16.33 13.73
CA LYS A 475 -40.35 16.20 14.24
C LYS A 475 -40.68 17.59 14.79
N LEU A 476 -41.27 18.45 13.96
CA LEU A 476 -42.11 19.52 14.42
C LEU A 476 -43.29 18.81 15.09
N ALA A 477 -43.19 18.69 16.41
CA ALA A 477 -44.36 18.38 17.22
C ALA A 477 -45.38 19.49 16.98
N ARG A 478 -46.53 19.09 16.47
CA ARG A 478 -47.76 19.89 16.61
C ARG A 478 -48.32 19.68 17.98
#